data_f62cde84eaefc37aacbea9d71a286e9f
#
_entry.id   f62cde84eaefc37aacbea9d71a286e9f
#
_cell.length_a   1.000
_cell.length_b   1.000
_cell.length_c   1.000
_cell.angle_alpha   90.00
_cell.angle_beta   90.00
_cell.angle_gamma   90.00
#
_symmetry.space_group_name_H-M   'P 1'
#
loop_
_entity.id
_entity.type
_entity.pdbx_description
1 polymer ?
#
loop_
_entity_poly.entity_id
_entity_poly.type
_entity_poly.pdbx_seq_one_letter_code
_entity_poly.pdbx_strand_id
1 'polypeptide(L)'
;MALRSSDGVGDAIAKTRSRRKIGTTQRARKLRQAGNQAEALLWLELKARKLGGYRFTRQFSIGPFFADFVCREKWLVVEVDGHQHAGSSYDRRRDEFMRAQGYSILRLWNHDVLKHRTSVCETILAALHGRLAENIAVSDLRFAFTPRPLDSISSKTELSS
;
A
#
# COMPACT_ATOMS: atom_id res chain seq x y z
N MET A 1 -21.06 64.43 -35.84
CA MET A 1 -20.74 64.22 -34.42
C MET A 1 -20.81 62.74 -34.10
N ALA A 2 -19.68 62.13 -33.96
CA ALA A 2 -19.60 60.73 -33.62
C ALA A 2 -19.25 60.59 -32.13
N LEU A 3 -20.20 60.12 -31.38
CA LEU A 3 -19.96 59.70 -29.98
C LEU A 3 -19.43 58.29 -29.99
N ARG A 4 -18.19 58.17 -29.64
CA ARG A 4 -17.56 56.86 -29.38
C ARG A 4 -17.66 56.61 -27.88
N SER A 5 -18.53 55.75 -27.50
CA SER A 5 -18.43 55.07 -26.21
C SER A 5 -17.66 53.77 -26.43
N SER A 6 -16.43 53.77 -26.03
CA SER A 6 -15.61 52.58 -25.98
C SER A 6 -15.55 52.13 -24.51
N ASP A 7 -16.53 51.41 -24.08
CA ASP A 7 -16.51 50.69 -22.80
C ASP A 7 -16.01 49.28 -23.03
N GLY A 8 -14.71 49.21 -23.20
CA GLY A 8 -13.98 47.96 -23.07
C GLY A 8 -13.71 47.69 -21.62
N VAL A 9 -14.71 47.25 -20.88
CA VAL A 9 -14.49 46.68 -19.55
C VAL A 9 -13.94 45.28 -19.80
N GLY A 10 -12.65 45.18 -19.89
CA GLY A 10 -11.95 43.92 -19.82
C GLY A 10 -12.11 43.36 -18.43
N ASP A 11 -13.07 42.49 -18.26
CA ASP A 11 -13.18 41.66 -17.08
C ASP A 11 -11.93 40.74 -17.03
N ALA A 12 -10.89 41.27 -16.42
CA ALA A 12 -9.76 40.45 -15.98
C ALA A 12 -10.28 39.56 -14.84
N ILE A 13 -10.83 38.42 -15.21
CA ILE A 13 -11.05 37.33 -14.27
C ILE A 13 -9.64 36.99 -13.75
N ALA A 14 -9.30 37.59 -12.64
CA ALA A 14 -8.16 37.20 -11.85
C ALA A 14 -8.35 35.73 -11.48
N LYS A 15 -7.71 34.85 -12.24
CA LYS A 15 -7.52 33.47 -11.83
C LYS A 15 -6.83 33.54 -10.48
N THR A 16 -7.60 33.45 -9.42
CA THR A 16 -7.10 33.22 -8.08
C THR A 16 -6.35 31.91 -8.12
N ARG A 17 -5.08 31.97 -8.45
CA ARG A 17 -4.16 30.86 -8.18
C ARG A 17 -4.24 30.65 -6.68
N SER A 18 -4.99 29.63 -6.30
CA SER A 18 -5.01 29.12 -4.96
C SER A 18 -3.55 29.00 -4.52
N ARG A 19 -3.12 29.88 -3.63
CA ARG A 19 -1.83 29.78 -2.95
C ARG A 19 -1.89 28.52 -2.12
N ARG A 20 -1.53 27.35 -2.70
CA ARG A 20 -1.25 26.15 -1.93
C ARG A 20 -0.24 26.58 -0.87
N LYS A 21 -0.63 26.43 0.38
CA LYS A 21 0.24 26.77 1.50
C LYS A 21 1.58 26.05 1.28
N ILE A 22 2.66 26.81 1.16
CA ILE A 22 4.01 26.31 0.84
C ILE A 22 4.41 25.17 1.79
N GLY A 23 3.98 25.21 3.06
CA GLY A 23 4.21 24.14 4.04
C GLY A 23 3.56 22.79 3.71
N THR A 24 2.40 22.78 3.05
CA THR A 24 1.74 21.53 2.66
C THR A 24 2.49 20.79 1.55
N THR A 25 3.10 21.52 0.62
CA THR A 25 3.87 20.94 -0.48
C THR A 25 5.18 20.32 0.00
N GLN A 26 5.88 20.99 0.92
CA GLN A 26 7.11 20.45 1.51
C GLN A 26 6.84 19.21 2.37
N ARG A 27 5.77 19.22 3.16
CA ARG A 27 5.37 18.07 3.97
C ARG A 27 5.00 16.87 3.08
N ALA A 28 4.22 17.09 2.03
CA ALA A 28 3.87 16.05 1.07
C ALA A 28 5.09 15.48 0.34
N ARG A 29 6.09 16.32 0.03
CA ARG A 29 7.36 15.88 -0.56
C ARG A 29 8.15 15.00 0.40
N LYS A 30 8.29 15.39 1.67
CA LYS A 30 8.98 14.62 2.70
C LYS A 30 8.31 13.25 2.92
N LEU A 31 6.98 13.22 2.96
CA LEU A 31 6.22 11.97 3.11
C LEU A 31 6.42 11.01 1.95
N ARG A 32 6.41 11.52 0.71
CA ARG A 32 6.71 10.71 -0.48
C ARG A 32 8.15 10.19 -0.49
N GLN A 33 9.12 11.02 -0.08
CA GLN A 33 10.51 10.58 0.05
C GLN A 33 10.66 9.46 1.08
N ALA A 34 10.02 9.58 2.24
CA ALA A 34 10.05 8.55 3.28
C ALA A 34 9.41 7.24 2.78
N GLY A 35 8.29 7.31 2.05
CA GLY A 35 7.66 6.16 1.42
C GLY A 35 8.58 5.47 0.42
N ASN A 36 9.15 6.21 -0.51
CA ASN A 36 10.07 5.67 -1.50
C ASN A 36 11.34 5.07 -0.86
N GLN A 37 11.85 5.69 0.20
CA GLN A 37 12.99 5.18 0.95
C GLN A 37 12.64 3.88 1.67
N ALA A 38 11.49 3.81 2.33
CA ALA A 38 11.04 2.61 3.02
C ALA A 38 10.87 1.44 2.05
N GLU A 39 10.20 1.65 0.91
CA GLU A 39 10.07 0.64 -0.13
C GLU A 39 11.44 0.16 -0.65
N ALA A 40 12.37 1.08 -0.92
CA ALA A 40 13.71 0.74 -1.40
C ALA A 40 14.48 -0.10 -0.37
N LEU A 41 14.41 0.25 0.91
CA LEU A 41 15.06 -0.50 1.98
C LEU A 41 14.44 -1.89 2.18
N LEU A 42 13.10 -1.97 2.15
CA LEU A 42 12.42 -3.26 2.25
C LEU A 42 12.75 -4.16 1.05
N TRP A 43 12.83 -3.60 -0.15
CA TRP A 43 13.24 -4.36 -1.33
C TRP A 43 14.61 -5.00 -1.19
N LEU A 44 15.56 -4.35 -0.54
CA LEU A 44 16.88 -4.93 -0.28
C LEU A 44 16.82 -6.20 0.57
N GLU A 45 15.82 -6.31 1.45
CA GLU A 45 15.59 -7.50 2.27
C GLU A 45 14.82 -8.61 1.50
N LEU A 46 13.96 -8.23 0.55
CA LEU A 46 13.07 -9.16 -0.15
C LEU A 46 13.66 -9.72 -1.45
N LYS A 47 14.53 -8.95 -2.13
CA LYS A 47 15.09 -9.34 -3.42
C LYS A 47 15.96 -10.59 -3.33
N ALA A 48 16.12 -11.28 -4.46
CA ALA A 48 17.01 -12.44 -4.58
C ALA A 48 16.70 -13.57 -3.58
N ARG A 49 15.45 -13.75 -3.20
CA ARG A 49 15.00 -14.78 -2.25
C ARG A 49 15.66 -14.70 -0.86
N LYS A 50 16.12 -13.52 -0.46
CA LYS A 50 16.83 -13.34 0.82
C LYS A 50 15.95 -13.64 2.02
N LEU A 51 14.67 -13.29 1.96
CA LEU A 51 13.76 -13.52 3.07
C LEU A 51 13.15 -14.93 2.97
N GLY A 52 13.69 -15.84 3.75
CA GLY A 52 13.19 -17.20 3.87
C GLY A 52 13.16 -18.02 2.58
N GLY A 53 13.90 -17.61 1.56
CA GLY A 53 13.91 -18.27 0.25
C GLY A 53 12.71 -17.93 -0.65
N TYR A 54 11.80 -17.05 -0.21
CA TYR A 54 10.61 -16.68 -0.97
C TYR A 54 10.90 -15.64 -2.05
N ARG A 55 10.26 -15.82 -3.21
CA ARG A 55 10.39 -14.89 -4.32
C ARG A 55 9.37 -13.77 -4.22
N PHE A 56 9.88 -12.54 -4.10
CA PHE A 56 9.09 -11.33 -4.19
C PHE A 56 9.29 -10.62 -5.52
N THR A 57 8.23 -10.02 -6.03
CA THR A 57 8.24 -9.09 -7.15
C THR A 57 7.77 -7.73 -6.65
N ARG A 58 8.48 -6.66 -7.00
CA ARG A 58 8.06 -5.30 -6.66
C ARG A 58 7.20 -4.69 -7.75
N GLN A 59 6.33 -3.74 -7.36
CA GLN A 59 5.44 -3.02 -8.28
C GLN A 59 4.70 -3.96 -9.23
N PHE A 60 4.04 -4.94 -8.65
CA PHE A 60 3.34 -5.99 -9.39
C PHE A 60 1.91 -5.59 -9.70
N SER A 61 1.50 -5.77 -10.95
CA SER A 61 0.15 -5.48 -11.43
C SER A 61 -0.84 -6.58 -11.06
N ILE A 62 -1.91 -6.22 -10.36
CA ILE A 62 -3.04 -7.09 -10.07
C ILE A 62 -4.29 -6.42 -10.64
N GLY A 63 -4.74 -6.85 -11.82
CA GLY A 63 -5.77 -6.14 -12.57
C GLY A 63 -5.38 -4.69 -12.84
N PRO A 64 -6.25 -3.70 -12.54
CA PRO A 64 -5.97 -2.29 -12.74
C PRO A 64 -5.11 -1.66 -11.63
N PHE A 65 -4.72 -2.43 -10.62
CA PHE A 65 -3.99 -1.93 -9.45
C PHE A 65 -2.55 -2.42 -9.42
N PHE A 66 -1.70 -1.69 -8.70
CA PHE A 66 -0.31 -2.07 -8.43
C PHE A 66 -0.13 -2.37 -6.96
N ALA A 67 0.58 -3.44 -6.66
CA ALA A 67 1.02 -3.80 -5.32
C ALA A 67 2.52 -3.50 -5.16
N ASP A 68 2.92 -3.01 -3.99
CA ASP A 68 4.33 -2.66 -3.74
C ASP A 68 5.22 -3.90 -3.86
N PHE A 69 4.84 -4.98 -3.17
CA PHE A 69 5.53 -6.26 -3.22
C PHE A 69 4.54 -7.42 -3.22
N VAL A 70 4.83 -8.45 -4.00
CA VAL A 70 4.00 -9.64 -4.09
C VAL A 70 4.86 -10.90 -4.02
N CYS A 71 4.51 -11.80 -3.11
CA CYS A 71 4.95 -13.19 -3.13
C CYS A 71 3.84 -14.05 -3.75
N ARG A 72 3.99 -14.40 -5.02
CA ARG A 72 2.96 -15.13 -5.78
C ARG A 72 2.75 -16.55 -5.26
N GLU A 73 3.82 -17.23 -4.90
CA GLU A 73 3.76 -18.61 -4.38
C GLU A 73 3.00 -18.72 -3.06
N LYS A 74 2.93 -17.62 -2.28
CA LYS A 74 2.19 -17.54 -1.02
C LYS A 74 0.93 -16.66 -1.09
N TRP A 75 0.65 -16.09 -2.25
CA TRP A 75 -0.50 -15.20 -2.46
C TRP A 75 -0.56 -14.07 -1.42
N LEU A 76 0.59 -13.50 -1.15
CA LEU A 76 0.78 -12.42 -0.19
C LEU A 76 1.17 -11.12 -0.91
N VAL A 77 0.39 -10.10 -0.68
CA VAL A 77 0.70 -8.71 -1.00
C VAL A 77 1.28 -8.05 0.25
N VAL A 78 2.38 -7.33 0.10
CA VAL A 78 2.96 -6.49 1.15
C VAL A 78 2.97 -5.05 0.66
N GLU A 79 2.37 -4.17 1.43
CA GLU A 79 2.24 -2.74 1.15
C GLU A 79 2.98 -1.94 2.22
N VAL A 80 3.61 -0.85 1.80
CA VAL A 80 4.29 0.08 2.70
C VAL A 80 3.54 1.41 2.69
N ASP A 81 2.86 1.72 3.77
CA ASP A 81 1.96 2.87 3.88
C ASP A 81 2.52 3.98 4.78
N GLY A 82 2.25 5.23 4.41
CA GLY A 82 2.35 6.38 5.31
C GLY A 82 1.07 6.57 6.14
N HIS A 83 1.20 7.08 7.35
CA HIS A 83 0.09 7.23 8.32
C HIS A 83 -1.15 8.01 7.85
N GLN A 84 -1.12 8.66 6.69
CA GLN A 84 -2.14 9.66 6.32
C GLN A 84 -3.20 9.19 5.33
N HIS A 85 -3.17 7.95 4.85
CA HIS A 85 -4.09 7.48 3.80
C HIS A 85 -4.90 6.24 4.15
N ALA A 86 -5.05 5.91 5.42
CA ALA A 86 -5.86 4.78 5.84
C ALA A 86 -7.35 5.07 5.61
N GLY A 87 -7.96 4.44 4.62
CA GLY A 87 -9.40 4.31 4.52
C GLY A 87 -10.10 5.09 3.40
N SER A 88 -9.41 5.46 2.33
CA SER A 88 -10.09 6.03 1.16
C SER A 88 -11.00 4.97 0.50
N SER A 89 -12.06 5.41 -0.20
CA SER A 89 -12.92 4.52 -0.97
C SER A 89 -12.15 3.78 -2.07
N TYR A 90 -11.11 4.40 -2.61
CA TYR A 90 -10.20 3.81 -3.57
C TYR A 90 -9.40 2.66 -2.96
N ASP A 91 -8.84 2.85 -1.76
CA ASP A 91 -8.08 1.82 -1.06
C ASP A 91 -8.94 0.59 -0.75
N ARG A 92 -10.19 0.80 -0.35
CA ARG A 92 -11.13 -0.30 -0.11
C ARG A 92 -11.42 -1.11 -1.37
N ARG A 93 -11.70 -0.45 -2.51
CA ARG A 93 -11.94 -1.14 -3.80
C ARG A 93 -10.73 -1.94 -4.25
N ARG A 94 -9.53 -1.38 -4.06
CA ARG A 94 -8.27 -2.02 -4.37
C ARG A 94 -8.06 -3.27 -3.52
N ASP A 95 -8.29 -3.18 -2.23
CA ASP A 95 -8.18 -4.31 -1.30
C ASP A 95 -9.20 -5.40 -1.60
N GLU A 96 -10.45 -5.03 -1.81
CA GLU A 96 -11.52 -5.95 -2.19
C GLU A 96 -11.17 -6.69 -3.49
N PHE A 97 -10.67 -5.97 -4.50
CA PHE A 97 -10.25 -6.57 -5.75
C PHE A 97 -9.10 -7.56 -5.55
N MET A 98 -8.04 -7.19 -4.85
CA MET A 98 -6.89 -8.06 -4.61
C MET A 98 -7.28 -9.31 -3.82
N ARG A 99 -8.13 -9.14 -2.80
CA ARG A 99 -8.66 -10.27 -2.01
C ARG A 99 -9.56 -11.18 -2.84
N ALA A 100 -10.36 -10.64 -3.72
CA ALA A 100 -11.18 -11.42 -4.66
C ALA A 100 -10.31 -12.25 -5.62
N GLN A 101 -9.09 -11.80 -5.91
CA GLN A 101 -8.10 -12.58 -6.68
C GLN A 101 -7.37 -13.65 -5.84
N GLY A 102 -7.63 -13.72 -4.54
CA GLY A 102 -7.05 -14.71 -3.63
C GLY A 102 -5.84 -14.24 -2.83
N TYR A 103 -5.49 -12.96 -2.91
CA TYR A 103 -4.36 -12.41 -2.16
C TYR A 103 -4.73 -12.05 -0.73
N SER A 104 -3.86 -12.39 0.21
CA SER A 104 -3.83 -11.78 1.53
C SER A 104 -3.03 -10.48 1.46
N ILE A 105 -3.38 -9.50 2.26
CA ILE A 105 -2.76 -8.17 2.24
C ILE A 105 -2.17 -7.85 3.60
N LEU A 106 -0.86 -7.61 3.62
CA LEU A 106 -0.12 -7.15 4.79
C LEU A 106 0.32 -5.71 4.58
N ARG A 107 -0.14 -4.81 5.43
CA ARG A 107 0.25 -3.39 5.43
C ARG A 107 1.15 -3.06 6.59
N LEU A 108 2.25 -2.44 6.27
CA LEU A 108 3.30 -2.02 7.17
C LEU A 108 3.49 -0.52 7.07
N TRP A 109 3.81 0.13 8.17
CA TRP A 109 4.05 1.56 8.17
C TRP A 109 5.47 1.89 7.70
N ASN A 110 5.62 2.96 6.94
CA ASN A 110 6.94 3.48 6.52
C ASN A 110 7.89 3.61 7.72
N HIS A 111 7.39 4.14 8.83
CA HIS A 111 8.16 4.33 10.05
C HIS A 111 8.78 3.02 10.56
N ASP A 112 8.01 1.94 10.57
CA ASP A 112 8.50 0.65 11.05
C ASP A 112 9.53 0.04 10.11
N VAL A 113 9.34 0.16 8.81
CA VAL A 113 10.35 -0.26 7.82
C VAL A 113 11.65 0.51 8.00
N LEU A 114 11.57 1.82 8.26
CA LEU A 114 12.75 2.67 8.45
C LEU A 114 13.47 2.43 9.78
N LYS A 115 12.72 2.18 10.86
CA LYS A 115 13.23 2.11 12.23
C LYS A 115 13.38 0.68 12.76
N HIS A 116 12.51 -0.24 12.33
CA HIS A 116 12.36 -1.58 12.90
C HIS A 116 12.34 -2.66 11.81
N ARG A 117 13.24 -2.55 10.82
CA ARG A 117 13.26 -3.40 9.64
C ARG A 117 13.37 -4.90 9.95
N THR A 118 14.13 -5.29 10.95
CA THR A 118 14.22 -6.69 11.38
C THR A 118 12.87 -7.23 11.84
N SER A 119 12.15 -6.50 12.68
CA SER A 119 10.81 -6.87 13.14
C SER A 119 9.80 -6.92 12.00
N VAL A 120 9.93 -6.01 11.03
CA VAL A 120 9.12 -6.03 9.80
C VAL A 120 9.38 -7.30 9.00
N CYS A 121 10.61 -7.70 8.80
CA CYS A 121 10.97 -8.94 8.11
C CYS A 121 10.43 -10.19 8.85
N GLU A 122 10.51 -10.22 10.16
CA GLU A 122 9.94 -11.29 10.99
C GLU A 122 8.41 -11.37 10.84
N THR A 123 7.74 -10.22 10.78
CA THR A 123 6.29 -10.14 10.55
C THR A 123 5.92 -10.66 9.16
N ILE A 124 6.67 -10.31 8.13
CA ILE A 124 6.46 -10.82 6.78
C ILE A 124 6.65 -12.35 6.76
N LEU A 125 7.69 -12.87 7.40
CA LEU A 125 7.90 -14.31 7.52
C LEU A 125 6.76 -15.00 8.26
N ALA A 126 6.24 -14.40 9.33
CA ALA A 126 5.09 -14.93 10.05
C ALA A 126 3.85 -14.99 9.15
N ALA A 127 3.61 -13.98 8.33
CA ALA A 127 2.53 -13.98 7.33
C ALA A 127 2.72 -15.08 6.27
N LEU A 128 3.94 -15.23 5.75
CA LEU A 128 4.29 -16.26 4.76
C LEU A 128 4.09 -17.67 5.29
N HIS A 129 4.31 -17.89 6.58
CA HIS A 129 4.17 -19.18 7.26
C HIS A 129 2.77 -19.41 7.87
N GLY A 130 1.82 -18.49 7.64
CA GLY A 130 0.48 -18.59 8.19
C GLY A 130 0.40 -18.47 9.73
N ARG A 131 1.39 -17.83 10.35
CA ARG A 131 1.47 -17.66 11.81
C ARG A 131 0.89 -16.35 12.32
N LEU A 132 0.48 -15.44 11.46
CA LEU A 132 -0.29 -14.27 11.85
C LEU A 132 -1.76 -14.63 12.03
N ALA A 133 -2.44 -13.99 12.99
CA ALA A 133 -3.88 -14.08 13.10
C ALA A 133 -4.55 -13.61 11.81
N GLU A 134 -5.68 -14.21 11.45
CA GLU A 134 -6.31 -14.03 10.14
C GLU A 134 -6.66 -12.59 9.81
N ASN A 135 -7.04 -11.81 10.81
CA ASN A 135 -7.35 -10.40 10.62
C ASN A 135 -6.79 -9.60 11.79
N ILE A 136 -5.74 -8.84 11.52
CA ILE A 136 -5.11 -7.96 12.51
C ILE A 136 -5.26 -6.52 12.04
N ALA A 137 -5.77 -5.67 12.91
CA ALA A 137 -5.79 -4.24 12.74
C ALA A 137 -5.36 -3.58 14.06
N VAL A 138 -4.08 -3.35 14.20
CA VAL A 138 -3.47 -2.59 15.29
C VAL A 138 -2.76 -1.38 14.73
N SER A 139 -2.32 -0.46 15.59
CA SER A 139 -1.68 0.80 15.17
C SER A 139 -0.53 0.61 14.19
N ASP A 140 0.22 -0.47 14.32
CA ASP A 140 1.48 -0.67 13.61
C ASP A 140 1.41 -1.75 12.51
N LEU A 141 0.31 -2.52 12.45
CA LEU A 141 0.17 -3.64 11.55
C LEU A 141 -1.28 -3.85 11.14
N ARG A 142 -1.51 -4.00 9.84
CA ARG A 142 -2.80 -4.44 9.31
C ARG A 142 -2.61 -5.65 8.41
N PHE A 143 -3.28 -6.73 8.75
CA PHE A 143 -3.27 -7.95 7.96
C PHE A 143 -4.70 -8.40 7.67
N ALA A 144 -5.00 -8.59 6.40
CA ALA A 144 -6.26 -9.13 5.92
C ALA A 144 -5.98 -10.49 5.23
N PHE A 145 -6.29 -11.56 5.90
CA PHE A 145 -6.14 -12.91 5.38
C PHE A 145 -7.22 -13.23 4.34
N THR A 146 -6.84 -13.92 3.30
CA THR A 146 -7.76 -14.46 2.30
C THR A 146 -7.52 -15.97 2.20
N PRO A 147 -8.47 -16.82 2.63
CA PRO A 147 -8.34 -18.26 2.54
C PRO A 147 -8.37 -18.69 1.06
N ARG A 148 -7.54 -19.66 0.72
CA ARG A 148 -7.53 -20.27 -0.59
C ARG A 148 -8.36 -21.57 -0.57
N PRO A 149 -8.99 -21.95 -1.68
CA PRO A 149 -9.79 -23.17 -1.74
C PRO A 149 -9.03 -24.44 -1.35
N LEU A 150 -7.71 -24.48 -1.55
CA LEU A 150 -6.86 -25.62 -1.19
C LEU A 150 -6.55 -25.67 0.33
N ASP A 151 -6.59 -24.54 1.02
CA ASP A 151 -6.32 -24.48 2.47
C ASP A 151 -7.50 -25.02 3.29
N SER A 152 -8.70 -25.02 2.69
CA SER A 152 -9.91 -25.59 3.29
C SER A 152 -9.98 -27.12 3.24
N ILE A 153 -9.15 -27.78 2.43
CA ILE A 153 -9.12 -29.23 2.30
C ILE A 153 -8.21 -29.87 3.37
N SER A 154 -7.16 -29.16 3.79
CA SER A 154 -6.19 -29.68 4.75
C SER A 154 -6.72 -29.80 6.19
N SER A 155 -7.73 -29.01 6.55
CA SER A 155 -8.29 -28.99 7.90
C SER A 155 -9.38 -30.04 8.16
N LYS A 156 -9.79 -30.78 7.11
CA LYS A 156 -10.81 -31.84 7.25
C LYS A 156 -10.27 -33.26 7.42
N THR A 157 -8.96 -33.46 7.33
CA THR A 157 -8.37 -34.81 7.33
C THR A 157 -7.85 -35.24 8.73
N GLU A 158 -7.91 -34.41 9.74
CA GLU A 158 -7.42 -34.73 11.09
C GLU A 158 -8.52 -35.11 12.12
N LEU A 159 -9.75 -35.30 11.69
CA LEU A 159 -10.86 -35.72 12.58
C LEU A 159 -11.50 -37.03 12.17
N SER A 160 -10.71 -38.02 11.79
CA SER A 160 -11.16 -39.41 11.62
C SER A 160 -10.05 -40.38 12.02
N SER A 161 -9.90 -40.55 13.29
CA SER A 161 -9.29 -41.76 13.89
C SER A 161 -9.77 -41.89 15.31
#